data_27fc3cc4267c0384e63f8774c09946c0
#
_entry.id   27fc3cc4267c0384e63f8774c09946c0
#
_cell.length_a   1.000
_cell.length_b   1.000
_cell.length_c   1.000
_cell.angle_alpha   90.00
_cell.angle_beta   90.00
_cell.angle_gamma   90.00
#
_symmetry.space_group_name_H-M   'P 1'
#
loop_
_entity.id
_entity.type
_entity.pdbx_description
1 polymer ?
#
loop_
_entity_poly.entity_id
_entity_poly.type
_entity_poly.pdbx_seq_one_letter_code
_entity_poly.pdbx_strand_id
1 'polypeptide(L)'
;MSGRARLAGMLLALAATAATAAPPVVQALPEDWYPESVAIGPDGAFYVGSWRQGAVARLKPGAATKAEVLVKPGANGLANGQGVLVDAKHRALWVCSGNSGFTTVPQTPSALKRYDLATGAPRASYAMPDAGYCNDLAQDAHGNIYVTDSFHPRVLRLAPGAAALTVWKEDPALAGEGPYKGLNGIAIDGGRDVYVSLVAASSHLLRIGLGADGRAGEVTRIEAPRVMKNVDAIRAWKPGRLVLFESNAFGDGPYGGQVTVARVDGAKLGLQTVVTGLSDPSSGAVLGDRVYFIESKYALLTKRKDGDGPVPPGVPFDIQSHVLPQD
;
A
#
# COMPACT_ATOMS: atom_id res chain seq x y z
N MET A 1 -10.96 16.02 -74.39
CA MET A 1 -10.39 16.48 -73.08
C MET A 1 -11.08 15.67 -71.99
N SER A 2 -10.45 14.60 -71.49
CA SER A 2 -11.00 13.68 -70.53
C SER A 2 -10.35 13.92 -69.19
N GLY A 3 -11.13 14.43 -68.20
CA GLY A 3 -10.72 14.60 -66.83
C GLY A 3 -10.90 13.30 -66.03
N ARG A 4 -9.80 12.73 -65.57
CA ARG A 4 -9.84 11.58 -64.64
C ARG A 4 -9.90 12.11 -63.21
N ALA A 5 -11.03 11.85 -62.55
CA ALA A 5 -11.17 12.04 -61.10
C ALA A 5 -10.45 10.91 -60.35
N ARG A 6 -9.53 11.26 -59.45
CA ARG A 6 -8.89 10.31 -58.53
C ARG A 6 -9.70 10.28 -57.25
N LEU A 7 -10.33 9.16 -56.96
CA LEU A 7 -10.86 8.87 -55.60
C LEU A 7 -9.70 8.54 -54.67
N ALA A 8 -9.52 9.37 -53.63
CA ALA A 8 -8.65 9.06 -52.50
C ALA A 8 -9.43 8.24 -51.50
N GLY A 9 -9.13 6.97 -51.39
CA GLY A 9 -9.66 6.10 -50.34
C GLY A 9 -8.98 6.39 -49.01
N MET A 10 -9.75 6.86 -48.04
CA MET A 10 -9.32 7.09 -46.65
C MET A 10 -9.45 5.77 -45.91
N LEU A 11 -8.33 5.07 -45.63
CA LEU A 11 -8.30 3.91 -44.74
C LEU A 11 -8.45 4.39 -43.28
N LEU A 12 -9.60 4.15 -42.66
CA LEU A 12 -9.76 4.23 -41.22
C LEU A 12 -9.07 3.01 -40.59
N ALA A 13 -7.95 3.21 -39.92
CA ALA A 13 -7.34 2.20 -39.08
C ALA A 13 -8.17 2.13 -37.75
N LEU A 14 -8.98 1.10 -37.57
CA LEU A 14 -9.56 0.75 -36.28
C LEU A 14 -8.42 0.27 -35.37
N ALA A 15 -8.04 1.10 -34.40
CA ALA A 15 -7.21 0.65 -33.29
C ALA A 15 -8.05 -0.25 -32.39
N ALA A 16 -7.84 -1.56 -32.49
CA ALA A 16 -8.39 -2.52 -31.54
C ALA A 16 -7.69 -2.31 -30.19
N THR A 17 -8.40 -1.73 -29.21
CA THR A 17 -7.96 -1.76 -27.83
C THR A 17 -8.03 -3.20 -27.35
N ALA A 18 -6.88 -3.85 -27.19
CA ALA A 18 -6.82 -5.15 -26.55
C ALA A 18 -7.34 -4.99 -25.11
N ALA A 19 -8.49 -5.58 -24.82
CA ALA A 19 -8.97 -5.71 -23.46
C ALA A 19 -7.94 -6.56 -22.70
N THR A 20 -7.22 -5.97 -21.76
CA THR A 20 -6.33 -6.71 -20.88
C THR A 20 -7.18 -7.67 -20.03
N ALA A 21 -6.87 -8.97 -20.11
CA ALA A 21 -7.54 -9.96 -19.26
C ALA A 21 -7.37 -9.58 -17.79
N ALA A 22 -8.42 -9.80 -16.99
CA ALA A 22 -8.35 -9.57 -15.54
C ALA A 22 -7.20 -10.37 -14.93
N PRO A 23 -6.47 -9.80 -13.95
CA PRO A 23 -5.39 -10.51 -13.27
C PRO A 23 -5.89 -11.81 -12.61
N PRO A 24 -5.10 -12.87 -12.61
CA PRO A 24 -5.52 -14.13 -12.00
C PRO A 24 -5.68 -13.99 -10.48
N VAL A 25 -6.83 -14.42 -9.97
CA VAL A 25 -7.09 -14.57 -8.55
C VAL A 25 -6.20 -15.69 -8.01
N VAL A 26 -5.48 -15.41 -6.93
CA VAL A 26 -4.61 -16.38 -6.25
C VAL A 26 -5.34 -17.06 -5.11
N GLN A 27 -6.05 -16.25 -4.30
CA GLN A 27 -6.75 -16.76 -3.12
C GLN A 27 -7.85 -15.80 -2.65
N ALA A 28 -9.01 -16.36 -2.28
CA ALA A 28 -10.13 -15.59 -1.72
C ALA A 28 -9.86 -15.18 -0.27
N LEU A 29 -10.24 -13.94 0.06
CA LEU A 29 -10.30 -13.40 1.42
C LEU A 29 -11.70 -13.65 2.02
N PRO A 30 -11.86 -13.46 3.34
CA PRO A 30 -13.21 -13.44 3.92
C PRO A 30 -14.06 -12.34 3.27
N GLU A 31 -15.37 -12.58 3.16
CA GLU A 31 -16.33 -11.55 2.72
C GLU A 31 -16.29 -10.33 3.64
N ASP A 32 -16.58 -9.18 3.10
CA ASP A 32 -16.60 -7.89 3.81
C ASP A 32 -15.25 -7.54 4.49
N TRP A 33 -14.14 -8.10 3.98
CA TRP A 33 -12.82 -7.90 4.57
C TRP A 33 -12.31 -6.48 4.42
N TYR A 34 -12.56 -5.84 3.29
CA TYR A 34 -12.00 -4.51 2.96
C TYR A 34 -10.50 -4.45 3.29
N PRO A 35 -9.69 -5.19 2.55
CA PRO A 35 -8.26 -5.28 2.83
C PRO A 35 -7.58 -3.94 2.58
N GLU A 36 -6.56 -3.63 3.38
CA GLU A 36 -5.77 -2.41 3.19
C GLU A 36 -4.31 -2.73 2.89
N SER A 37 -3.74 -3.73 3.54
CA SER A 37 -2.35 -4.12 3.31
C SER A 37 -2.19 -5.63 3.26
N VAL A 38 -1.20 -6.09 2.48
CA VAL A 38 -0.80 -7.48 2.38
C VAL A 38 0.71 -7.62 2.51
N ALA A 39 1.15 -8.60 3.30
CA ALA A 39 2.53 -9.05 3.42
C ALA A 39 2.65 -10.54 3.14
N ILE A 40 3.84 -10.99 2.73
CA ILE A 40 4.16 -12.42 2.51
C ILE A 40 5.19 -12.86 3.53
N GLY A 41 4.91 -13.97 4.22
CA GLY A 41 5.85 -14.62 5.11
C GLY A 41 6.89 -15.47 4.37
N PRO A 42 7.94 -15.92 5.06
CA PRO A 42 9.00 -16.74 4.45
C PRO A 42 8.52 -18.12 3.99
N ASP A 43 7.40 -18.59 4.51
CA ASP A 43 6.69 -19.79 4.11
C ASP A 43 5.73 -19.60 2.93
N GLY A 44 5.70 -18.39 2.36
CA GLY A 44 4.78 -17.99 1.29
C GLY A 44 3.34 -17.71 1.76
N ALA A 45 3.08 -17.73 3.07
CA ALA A 45 1.76 -17.37 3.59
C ALA A 45 1.51 -15.87 3.46
N PHE A 46 0.30 -15.50 3.07
CA PHE A 46 -0.15 -14.11 3.04
C PHE A 46 -0.74 -13.71 4.38
N TYR A 47 -0.47 -12.46 4.78
CA TYR A 47 -1.03 -11.79 5.95
C TYR A 47 -1.72 -10.52 5.47
N VAL A 48 -3.03 -10.43 5.65
CA VAL A 48 -3.84 -9.35 5.06
C VAL A 48 -4.61 -8.63 6.15
N GLY A 49 -4.31 -7.35 6.32
CA GLY A 49 -5.01 -6.46 7.24
C GLY A 49 -6.41 -6.09 6.73
N SER A 50 -7.40 -6.07 7.62
CA SER A 50 -8.73 -5.55 7.32
C SER A 50 -8.89 -4.13 7.86
N TRP A 51 -9.15 -3.19 6.96
CA TRP A 51 -9.45 -1.81 7.34
C TRP A 51 -10.79 -1.70 8.08
N ARG A 52 -11.77 -2.52 7.68
CA ARG A 52 -13.11 -2.50 8.24
C ARG A 52 -13.26 -3.31 9.52
N GLN A 53 -12.63 -4.49 9.59
CA GLN A 53 -12.86 -5.41 10.70
C GLN A 53 -11.84 -5.31 11.83
N GLY A 54 -10.79 -4.49 11.68
CA GLY A 54 -9.72 -4.39 12.67
C GLY A 54 -9.12 -5.76 13.01
N ALA A 55 -8.74 -6.50 11.97
CA ALA A 55 -8.30 -7.89 12.07
C ALA A 55 -7.18 -8.19 11.05
N VAL A 56 -6.52 -9.34 11.17
CA VAL A 56 -5.58 -9.83 10.15
C VAL A 56 -5.92 -11.27 9.80
N ALA A 57 -6.10 -11.54 8.50
CA ALA A 57 -6.22 -12.90 7.96
C ALA A 57 -4.86 -13.45 7.57
N ARG A 58 -4.68 -14.76 7.78
CA ARG A 58 -3.56 -15.54 7.25
C ARG A 58 -4.08 -16.52 6.21
N LEU A 59 -3.39 -16.60 5.08
CA LEU A 59 -3.69 -17.50 3.99
C LEU A 59 -2.43 -18.29 3.66
N LYS A 60 -2.43 -19.58 3.98
CA LYS A 60 -1.28 -20.45 3.69
C LYS A 60 -1.22 -20.78 2.20
N PRO A 61 -0.03 -21.03 1.63
CA PRO A 61 0.09 -21.46 0.24
C PRO A 61 -0.71 -22.74 -0.02
N GLY A 62 -1.35 -22.80 -1.20
CA GLY A 62 -2.12 -23.96 -1.65
C GLY A 62 -3.58 -23.63 -1.93
N ALA A 63 -4.07 -24.04 -3.10
CA ALA A 63 -5.36 -23.64 -3.67
C ALA A 63 -6.61 -24.01 -2.84
N ALA A 64 -6.51 -24.83 -1.83
CA ALA A 64 -7.63 -25.33 -1.03
C ALA A 64 -7.70 -24.75 0.39
N THR A 65 -6.77 -23.86 0.77
CA THR A 65 -6.74 -23.34 2.13
C THR A 65 -7.68 -22.17 2.30
N LYS A 66 -8.65 -22.31 3.21
CA LYS A 66 -9.52 -21.22 3.63
C LYS A 66 -8.70 -20.18 4.43
N ALA A 67 -9.00 -18.90 4.23
CA ALA A 67 -8.43 -17.83 5.04
C ALA A 67 -8.73 -18.04 6.53
N GLU A 68 -7.69 -17.93 7.37
CA GLU A 68 -7.78 -18.01 8.82
C GLU A 68 -7.73 -16.59 9.39
N VAL A 69 -8.67 -16.20 10.25
CA VAL A 69 -8.60 -14.97 11.01
C VAL A 69 -7.59 -15.15 12.14
N LEU A 70 -6.32 -14.80 11.87
CA LEU A 70 -5.20 -14.96 12.79
C LEU A 70 -5.25 -13.96 13.95
N VAL A 71 -5.37 -12.65 13.62
CA VAL A 71 -5.61 -11.61 14.62
C VAL A 71 -7.10 -11.31 14.63
N LYS A 72 -7.74 -11.57 15.77
CA LYS A 72 -9.18 -11.40 15.93
C LYS A 72 -9.59 -9.93 15.87
N PRO A 73 -10.81 -9.61 15.40
CA PRO A 73 -11.33 -8.25 15.37
C PRO A 73 -11.16 -7.54 16.72
N GLY A 74 -10.58 -6.34 16.69
CA GLY A 74 -10.35 -5.50 17.86
C GLY A 74 -9.25 -5.99 18.81
N ALA A 75 -8.57 -7.10 18.54
CA ALA A 75 -7.51 -7.62 19.42
C ALA A 75 -6.37 -6.60 19.57
N ASN A 76 -5.93 -6.38 20.81
CA ASN A 76 -4.93 -5.36 21.18
C ASN A 76 -5.35 -3.92 20.77
N GLY A 77 -6.64 -3.65 20.62
CA GLY A 77 -7.13 -2.37 20.14
C GLY A 77 -6.81 -2.10 18.67
N LEU A 78 -6.76 -3.12 17.82
CA LEU A 78 -6.67 -2.96 16.38
C LEU A 78 -8.02 -2.46 15.87
N ALA A 79 -8.07 -1.19 15.43
CA ALA A 79 -9.31 -0.58 14.94
C ALA A 79 -9.43 -0.67 13.41
N ASN A 80 -8.46 -0.13 12.68
CA ASN A 80 -8.34 -0.29 11.23
C ASN A 80 -6.98 -0.92 10.95
N GLY A 81 -6.95 -2.10 10.33
CA GLY A 81 -5.70 -2.72 9.88
C GLY A 81 -5.17 -1.99 8.66
N GLN A 82 -4.14 -1.16 8.89
CA GLN A 82 -3.37 -0.45 7.88
C GLN A 82 -2.16 -1.30 7.46
N GLY A 83 -1.00 -0.71 7.23
CA GLY A 83 0.21 -1.42 6.85
C GLY A 83 0.48 -2.68 7.68
N VAL A 84 0.87 -3.75 7.01
CA VAL A 84 1.20 -5.05 7.60
C VAL A 84 2.61 -5.46 7.21
N LEU A 85 3.42 -5.94 8.17
CA LEU A 85 4.78 -6.40 7.92
C LEU A 85 5.09 -7.68 8.71
N VAL A 86 5.73 -8.64 8.04
CA VAL A 86 6.21 -9.87 8.63
C VAL A 86 7.69 -9.75 8.99
N ASP A 87 7.99 -9.81 10.28
CA ASP A 87 9.35 -9.94 10.81
C ASP A 87 9.60 -11.42 11.18
N ALA A 88 10.05 -12.18 10.20
CA ALA A 88 10.29 -13.61 10.36
C ALA A 88 11.40 -13.89 11.39
N LYS A 89 12.44 -13.07 11.44
CA LYS A 89 13.57 -13.23 12.35
C LYS A 89 13.14 -13.17 13.82
N HIS A 90 12.22 -12.27 14.15
CA HIS A 90 11.74 -12.09 15.51
C HIS A 90 10.35 -12.72 15.73
N ARG A 91 9.87 -13.49 14.75
CA ARG A 91 8.55 -14.16 14.77
C ARG A 91 7.42 -13.18 15.13
N ALA A 92 7.48 -12.00 14.54
CA ALA A 92 6.53 -10.93 14.80
C ALA A 92 5.74 -10.57 13.54
N LEU A 93 4.46 -10.26 13.76
CA LEU A 93 3.60 -9.60 12.81
C LEU A 93 3.38 -8.18 13.32
N TRP A 94 3.79 -7.20 12.53
CA TRP A 94 3.61 -5.79 12.81
C TRP A 94 2.43 -5.27 12.01
N VAL A 95 1.59 -4.46 12.64
CA VAL A 95 0.38 -3.89 12.02
C VAL A 95 0.22 -2.45 12.48
N CYS A 96 0.12 -1.53 11.55
CA CYS A 96 -0.38 -0.20 11.82
C CYS A 96 -1.87 -0.26 12.10
N SER A 97 -2.32 0.35 13.19
CA SER A 97 -3.73 0.53 13.53
C SER A 97 -4.11 1.99 13.31
N GLY A 98 -4.94 2.23 12.30
CA GLY A 98 -5.56 3.52 12.08
C GLY A 98 -6.69 3.81 13.08
N ASN A 99 -7.27 5.02 12.97
CA ASN A 99 -8.47 5.45 13.69
C ASN A 99 -9.40 6.26 12.77
N SER A 100 -9.47 5.86 11.50
CA SER A 100 -10.19 6.59 10.44
C SER A 100 -11.72 6.44 10.47
N GLY A 101 -12.26 5.67 11.38
CA GLY A 101 -13.67 5.26 11.34
C GLY A 101 -13.89 4.09 10.38
N PHE A 102 -15.10 3.94 9.86
CA PHE A 102 -15.50 2.88 8.92
C PHE A 102 -15.29 1.44 9.43
N THR A 103 -14.99 1.26 10.70
CA THR A 103 -14.72 -0.03 11.33
C THR A 103 -15.94 -0.60 12.06
N THR A 104 -15.99 -1.92 12.19
CA THR A 104 -17.03 -2.66 12.95
C THR A 104 -16.63 -2.91 14.40
N VAL A 105 -15.42 -2.53 14.80
CA VAL A 105 -14.91 -2.66 16.17
C VAL A 105 -14.76 -1.28 16.82
N PRO A 106 -14.65 -1.19 18.16
CA PRO A 106 -14.45 0.08 18.83
C PRO A 106 -13.21 0.83 18.34
N GLN A 107 -13.35 2.14 18.12
CA GLN A 107 -12.24 3.01 17.78
C GLN A 107 -11.25 3.11 18.94
N THR A 108 -9.97 3.06 18.62
CA THR A 108 -8.87 3.29 19.56
C THR A 108 -7.89 4.29 18.96
N PRO A 109 -7.08 4.99 19.76
CA PRO A 109 -6.00 5.81 19.23
C PRO A 109 -5.08 5.02 18.31
N SER A 110 -4.61 5.69 17.26
CA SER A 110 -3.70 5.07 16.28
C SER A 110 -2.39 4.62 16.94
N ALA A 111 -1.90 3.46 16.53
CA ALA A 111 -0.71 2.84 17.13
C ALA A 111 -0.06 1.81 16.20
N LEU A 112 1.23 1.58 16.38
CA LEU A 112 1.90 0.40 15.84
C LEU A 112 1.67 -0.78 16.78
N LYS A 113 1.14 -1.88 16.26
CA LYS A 113 0.83 -3.10 16.99
C LYS A 113 1.79 -4.22 16.65
N ARG A 114 2.12 -5.05 17.64
CA ARG A 114 2.93 -6.25 17.46
C ARG A 114 2.17 -7.48 17.93
N TYR A 115 2.19 -8.53 17.11
CA TYR A 115 1.58 -9.82 17.40
C TYR A 115 2.60 -10.94 17.22
N ASP A 116 2.34 -12.09 17.81
CA ASP A 116 3.05 -13.32 17.50
C ASP A 116 2.68 -13.80 16.09
N LEU A 117 3.68 -14.03 15.24
CA LEU A 117 3.47 -14.38 13.84
C LEU A 117 2.74 -15.71 13.64
N ALA A 118 2.92 -16.66 14.55
CA ALA A 118 2.31 -17.99 14.43
C ALA A 118 0.87 -18.04 14.94
N THR A 119 0.60 -17.36 16.06
CA THR A 119 -0.65 -17.49 16.82
C THR A 119 -1.55 -16.25 16.74
N GLY A 120 -1.05 -15.11 16.27
CA GLY A 120 -1.77 -13.83 16.31
C GLY A 120 -1.95 -13.25 17.71
N ALA A 121 -1.32 -13.84 18.72
CA ALA A 121 -1.42 -13.38 20.10
C ALA A 121 -0.82 -11.96 20.24
N PRO A 122 -1.50 -11.01 20.92
CA PRO A 122 -0.97 -9.68 21.20
C PRO A 122 0.37 -9.72 21.94
N ARG A 123 1.32 -8.89 21.53
CA ARG A 123 2.65 -8.76 22.15
C ARG A 123 2.95 -7.37 22.67
N ALA A 124 2.64 -6.33 21.87
CA ALA A 124 2.88 -4.95 22.26
C ALA A 124 1.98 -3.98 21.47
N SER A 125 1.89 -2.75 21.98
CA SER A 125 1.23 -1.63 21.32
C SER A 125 2.05 -0.36 21.60
N TYR A 126 2.43 0.35 20.55
CA TYR A 126 3.22 1.57 20.61
C TYR A 126 2.35 2.73 20.09
N ALA A 127 1.96 3.62 20.97
CA ALA A 127 1.14 4.77 20.63
C ALA A 127 1.86 5.66 19.60
N MET A 128 1.12 6.22 18.67
CA MET A 128 1.64 7.30 17.82
C MET A 128 1.79 8.56 18.68
N PRO A 129 2.96 9.21 18.69
CA PRO A 129 3.11 10.46 19.42
C PRO A 129 2.20 11.55 18.82
N ASP A 130 1.80 12.51 19.63
CA ASP A 130 1.00 13.70 19.26
C ASP A 130 -0.29 13.38 18.48
N ALA A 131 -0.95 12.27 18.83
CA ALA A 131 -2.13 11.77 18.13
C ALA A 131 -1.92 11.57 16.61
N GLY A 132 -0.72 11.17 16.20
CA GLY A 132 -0.39 10.84 14.82
C GLY A 132 -1.17 9.64 14.28
N TYR A 133 -1.01 9.36 12.99
CA TYR A 133 -1.69 8.28 12.28
C TYR A 133 -0.69 7.28 11.69
N CYS A 134 -0.69 6.04 12.22
CA CYS A 134 0.11 4.92 11.72
C CYS A 134 -0.48 4.44 10.40
N ASN A 135 0.23 4.67 9.29
CA ASN A 135 -0.25 4.28 7.97
C ASN A 135 0.48 3.03 7.46
N ASP A 136 1.66 3.15 6.90
CA ASP A 136 2.43 2.02 6.38
C ASP A 136 3.78 1.90 7.12
N LEU A 137 4.47 0.78 6.95
CA LEU A 137 5.69 0.48 7.67
C LEU A 137 6.69 -0.30 6.84
N ALA A 138 7.98 -0.07 7.11
CA ALA A 138 9.08 -0.81 6.52
C ALA A 138 10.11 -1.18 7.60
N GLN A 139 10.90 -2.23 7.36
CA GLN A 139 11.95 -2.69 8.27
C GLN A 139 13.31 -2.66 7.58
N ASP A 140 14.34 -2.16 8.28
CA ASP A 140 15.72 -2.27 7.83
C ASP A 140 16.36 -3.60 8.26
N ALA A 141 17.58 -3.85 7.77
CA ALA A 141 18.35 -5.06 8.09
C ALA A 141 18.76 -5.15 9.58
N HIS A 142 18.73 -4.03 10.31
CA HIS A 142 19.04 -3.96 11.73
C HIS A 142 17.80 -4.23 12.61
N GLY A 143 16.61 -4.34 12.00
CA GLY A 143 15.36 -4.59 12.69
C GLY A 143 14.64 -3.33 13.17
N ASN A 144 15.10 -2.14 12.79
CA ASN A 144 14.31 -0.93 13.03
C ASN A 144 13.06 -0.95 12.18
N ILE A 145 11.93 -0.58 12.77
CA ILE A 145 10.65 -0.39 12.06
C ILE A 145 10.47 1.11 11.82
N TYR A 146 10.30 1.48 10.57
CA TYR A 146 9.98 2.84 10.14
C TYR A 146 8.50 2.93 9.82
N VAL A 147 7.84 4.00 10.27
CA VAL A 147 6.39 4.18 10.19
C VAL A 147 6.07 5.55 9.62
N THR A 148 5.23 5.61 8.60
CA THR A 148 4.70 6.88 8.10
C THR A 148 3.60 7.40 9.00
N ASP A 149 3.69 8.70 9.35
CA ASP A 149 2.64 9.43 10.08
C ASP A 149 1.84 10.28 9.08
N SER A 150 0.58 9.89 8.80
CA SER A 150 -0.23 10.64 7.84
C SER A 150 -0.76 11.97 8.38
N PHE A 151 -0.69 12.22 9.69
CA PHE A 151 -1.18 13.47 10.29
C PHE A 151 -0.09 14.50 10.52
N HIS A 152 1.18 14.06 10.55
CA HIS A 152 2.34 14.93 10.74
C HIS A 152 3.39 14.68 9.65
N PRO A 153 4.16 15.69 9.25
CA PRO A 153 5.15 15.58 8.17
C PRO A 153 6.41 14.85 8.66
N ARG A 154 6.26 13.60 9.07
CA ARG A 154 7.35 12.84 9.69
C ARG A 154 7.26 11.33 9.45
N VAL A 155 8.43 10.71 9.47
CA VAL A 155 8.60 9.26 9.60
C VAL A 155 9.09 8.97 11.01
N LEU A 156 8.43 8.04 11.69
CA LEU A 156 8.81 7.57 13.02
C LEU A 156 9.68 6.32 12.91
N ARG A 157 10.45 6.00 13.97
CA ARG A 157 11.24 4.78 14.09
C ARG A 157 11.00 4.11 15.44
N LEU A 158 10.84 2.80 15.42
CA LEU A 158 10.94 1.93 16.57
C LEU A 158 12.24 1.12 16.45
N ALA A 159 13.21 1.42 17.28
CA ALA A 159 14.43 0.62 17.36
C ALA A 159 14.18 -0.73 18.07
N PRO A 160 14.95 -1.79 17.80
CA PRO A 160 14.84 -3.04 18.53
C PRO A 160 14.93 -2.84 20.04
N GLY A 161 13.94 -3.36 20.78
CA GLY A 161 13.89 -3.22 22.24
C GLY A 161 13.42 -1.86 22.76
N ALA A 162 13.17 -0.87 21.91
CA ALA A 162 12.66 0.41 22.35
C ALA A 162 11.25 0.31 22.92
N ALA A 163 10.94 1.16 23.92
CA ALA A 163 9.64 1.21 24.55
C ALA A 163 8.63 2.11 23.82
N ALA A 164 9.08 2.98 22.91
CA ALA A 164 8.24 3.94 22.19
C ALA A 164 8.80 4.25 20.79
N LEU A 165 7.90 4.70 19.93
CA LEU A 165 8.24 5.32 18.65
C LEU A 165 8.94 6.67 18.89
N THR A 166 9.95 6.97 18.08
CA THR A 166 10.66 8.25 18.08
C THR A 166 10.62 8.86 16.70
N VAL A 167 10.67 10.18 16.60
CA VAL A 167 10.81 10.86 15.31
C VAL A 167 12.17 10.51 14.70
N TRP A 168 12.16 9.90 13.52
CA TRP A 168 13.36 9.59 12.76
C TRP A 168 13.71 10.70 11.78
N LYS A 169 12.70 11.21 11.07
CA LYS A 169 12.80 12.35 10.17
C LYS A 169 11.51 13.17 10.24
N GLU A 170 11.65 14.44 10.48
CA GLU A 170 10.59 15.44 10.32
C GLU A 170 11.08 16.51 9.35
N ASP A 171 10.25 16.88 8.38
CA ASP A 171 10.62 17.81 7.33
C ASP A 171 9.36 18.40 6.69
N PRO A 172 9.27 19.72 6.45
CA PRO A 172 8.12 20.32 5.78
C PRO A 172 7.80 19.71 4.41
N ALA A 173 8.79 19.18 3.68
CA ALA A 173 8.58 18.50 2.41
C ALA A 173 7.72 17.23 2.53
N LEU A 174 7.64 16.64 3.73
CA LEU A 174 6.81 15.47 4.03
C LEU A 174 5.33 15.81 4.27
N ALA A 175 4.96 17.09 4.33
CA ALA A 175 3.58 17.50 4.61
C ALA A 175 2.60 17.17 3.47
N GLY A 176 3.08 17.07 2.24
CA GLY A 176 2.22 16.96 1.07
C GLY A 176 1.51 18.28 0.73
N GLU A 177 0.71 18.25 -0.31
CA GLU A 177 -0.03 19.41 -0.83
C GLU A 177 -1.54 19.07 -0.91
N GLY A 178 -2.40 20.10 -0.83
CA GLY A 178 -3.84 19.94 -1.00
C GLY A 178 -4.61 19.59 0.28
N PRO A 179 -5.88 19.20 0.16
CA PRO A 179 -6.77 18.97 1.29
C PRO A 179 -6.43 17.69 2.07
N TYR A 180 -5.88 16.70 1.40
CA TYR A 180 -5.43 15.43 2.00
C TYR A 180 -3.90 15.48 2.07
N LYS A 181 -3.38 15.91 3.20
CA LYS A 181 -1.95 16.04 3.47
C LYS A 181 -1.47 14.81 4.22
N GLY A 182 -0.21 14.48 4.05
CA GLY A 182 0.46 13.47 4.84
C GLY A 182 1.10 12.36 4.02
N LEU A 183 1.82 11.53 4.72
CA LEU A 183 2.51 10.38 4.15
C LEU A 183 1.59 9.18 4.04
N ASN A 184 1.85 8.32 3.05
CA ASN A 184 1.17 7.06 2.83
C ASN A 184 2.18 5.90 2.84
N GLY A 185 2.41 5.24 1.72
CA GLY A 185 3.30 4.10 1.60
C GLY A 185 4.77 4.40 1.90
N ILE A 186 5.51 3.39 2.37
CA ILE A 186 6.93 3.44 2.65
C ILE A 186 7.64 2.18 2.16
N ALA A 187 8.83 2.33 1.57
CA ALA A 187 9.71 1.21 1.22
C ALA A 187 11.18 1.57 1.47
N ILE A 188 11.98 0.57 1.80
CA ILE A 188 13.45 0.70 1.91
C ILE A 188 14.08 -0.06 0.75
N ASP A 189 14.89 0.62 -0.05
CA ASP A 189 15.64 0.04 -1.16
C ASP A 189 17.12 -0.02 -0.84
N GLY A 190 17.71 -1.22 -1.00
CA GLY A 190 19.12 -1.48 -0.83
C GLY A 190 19.69 -1.10 0.54
N GLY A 191 18.84 -0.84 1.53
CA GLY A 191 19.25 -0.40 2.88
C GLY A 191 19.87 1.00 2.94
N ARG A 192 19.70 1.82 1.89
CA ARG A 192 20.28 3.17 1.78
C ARG A 192 19.27 4.26 1.51
N ASP A 193 18.14 3.93 0.91
CA ASP A 193 17.11 4.88 0.52
C ASP A 193 15.76 4.45 1.06
N VAL A 194 15.08 5.37 1.74
CA VAL A 194 13.69 5.22 2.17
C VAL A 194 12.83 6.05 1.25
N TYR A 195 11.93 5.41 0.53
CA TYR A 195 10.95 6.06 -0.34
C TYR A 195 9.63 6.17 0.38
N VAL A 196 9.01 7.34 0.32
CA VAL A 196 7.67 7.58 0.85
C VAL A 196 6.79 8.24 -0.20
N SER A 197 5.51 7.88 -0.18
CA SER A 197 4.47 8.51 -0.99
C SER A 197 3.61 9.46 -0.15
N LEU A 198 2.81 10.27 -0.85
CA LEU A 198 1.87 11.20 -0.25
C LEU A 198 0.44 10.68 -0.41
N VAL A 199 -0.39 10.94 0.58
CA VAL A 199 -1.84 10.79 0.46
C VAL A 199 -2.33 11.83 -0.55
N ALA A 200 -2.89 11.45 -1.64
CA ALA A 200 -3.37 12.23 -2.76
C ALA A 200 -2.51 12.08 -4.02
N ALA A 201 -3.00 12.64 -5.12
CA ALA A 201 -2.28 12.65 -6.39
C ALA A 201 -1.00 13.48 -6.29
N SER A 202 0.10 12.95 -6.79
CA SER A 202 1.41 13.62 -6.75
C SER A 202 2.20 13.34 -8.02
N SER A 203 3.00 14.31 -8.45
CA SER A 203 3.96 14.15 -9.55
C SER A 203 5.34 13.71 -9.08
N HIS A 204 5.49 13.24 -7.84
CA HIS A 204 6.77 12.82 -7.27
C HIS A 204 6.59 11.82 -6.13
N LEU A 205 7.63 11.06 -5.85
CA LEU A 205 7.88 10.41 -4.58
C LEU A 205 8.89 11.24 -3.78
N LEU A 206 9.00 10.97 -2.49
CA LEU A 206 10.03 11.54 -1.64
C LEU A 206 11.03 10.43 -1.27
N ARG A 207 12.32 10.76 -1.31
CA ARG A 207 13.41 9.89 -0.90
C ARG A 207 14.13 10.52 0.28
N ILE A 208 14.39 9.71 1.30
CA ILE A 208 15.15 10.05 2.49
C ILE A 208 16.36 9.13 2.53
N GLY A 209 17.57 9.66 2.52
CA GLY A 209 18.77 8.86 2.67
C GLY A 209 18.78 8.15 4.03
N LEU A 210 19.17 6.87 4.04
CA LEU A 210 19.38 6.09 5.26
C LEU A 210 20.86 5.87 5.46
N GLY A 211 21.43 6.59 6.41
CA GLY A 211 22.86 6.46 6.76
C GLY A 211 23.18 5.08 7.35
N ALA A 212 24.41 4.63 7.19
CA ALA A 212 24.88 3.37 7.78
C ALA A 212 24.80 3.36 9.32
N ASP A 213 24.76 4.52 9.95
CA ASP A 213 24.52 4.73 11.39
C ASP A 213 23.03 4.79 11.75
N GLY A 214 22.13 4.59 10.78
CA GLY A 214 20.69 4.64 10.94
C GLY A 214 20.11 6.06 11.01
N ARG A 215 20.89 7.11 10.77
CA ARG A 215 20.41 8.50 10.73
C ARG A 215 19.73 8.80 9.41
N ALA A 216 18.73 9.69 9.48
CA ALA A 216 18.07 10.21 8.30
C ALA A 216 18.94 11.26 7.61
N GLY A 217 19.04 11.16 6.30
CA GLY A 217 19.60 12.18 5.44
C GLY A 217 18.60 13.26 5.04
N GLU A 218 18.88 13.93 3.93
CA GLU A 218 18.00 14.92 3.34
C GLU A 218 16.78 14.29 2.70
N VAL A 219 15.67 15.04 2.66
CA VAL A 219 14.49 14.70 1.89
C VAL A 219 14.64 15.26 0.48
N THR A 220 14.57 14.39 -0.52
CA THR A 220 14.67 14.79 -1.93
C THR A 220 13.44 14.35 -2.71
N ARG A 221 12.96 15.20 -3.63
CA ARG A 221 11.88 14.86 -4.58
C ARG A 221 12.44 14.01 -5.71
N ILE A 222 11.71 12.96 -6.07
CA ILE A 222 11.98 12.13 -7.24
C ILE A 222 10.82 12.33 -8.20
N GLU A 223 11.06 13.10 -9.25
CA GLU A 223 10.01 13.58 -10.16
C GLU A 223 9.50 12.45 -11.07
N ALA A 224 8.20 12.34 -11.18
CA ALA A 224 7.53 11.42 -12.08
C ALA A 224 7.18 12.09 -13.42
N PRO A 225 7.15 11.34 -14.53
CA PRO A 225 6.79 11.89 -15.85
C PRO A 225 5.30 12.22 -15.99
N ARG A 226 4.49 11.87 -15.02
CA ARG A 226 3.05 12.15 -14.93
C ARG A 226 2.62 12.26 -13.47
N VAL A 227 1.43 12.78 -13.25
CA VAL A 227 0.78 12.67 -11.95
C VAL A 227 0.50 11.19 -11.66
N MET A 228 0.95 10.72 -10.52
CA MET A 228 0.65 9.41 -9.98
C MET A 228 -0.67 9.47 -9.20
N LYS A 229 -1.46 8.43 -9.35
CA LYS A 229 -2.83 8.37 -8.85
C LYS A 229 -2.85 7.88 -7.42
N ASN A 230 -2.61 8.76 -6.46
CA ASN A 230 -2.65 8.42 -5.03
C ASN A 230 -1.89 7.11 -4.71
N VAL A 231 -0.57 7.16 -4.73
CA VAL A 231 0.27 6.00 -4.43
C VAL A 231 0.06 5.59 -2.98
N ASP A 232 -0.75 4.55 -2.77
CA ASP A 232 -1.17 4.09 -1.45
C ASP A 232 -0.04 3.31 -0.76
N ALA A 233 0.50 2.31 -1.43
CA ALA A 233 1.68 1.61 -0.94
C ALA A 233 2.84 1.63 -1.96
N ILE A 234 4.05 1.47 -1.45
CA ILE A 234 5.29 1.26 -2.20
C ILE A 234 5.92 -0.04 -1.74
N ARG A 235 6.45 -0.84 -2.67
CA ARG A 235 7.27 -2.02 -2.31
C ARG A 235 8.56 -2.01 -3.13
N ALA A 236 9.69 -2.24 -2.48
CA ALA A 236 10.95 -2.46 -3.17
C ALA A 236 10.93 -3.82 -3.87
N TRP A 237 11.46 -3.89 -5.09
CA TRP A 237 11.53 -5.12 -5.87
C TRP A 237 12.96 -5.54 -6.19
N LYS A 238 13.67 -4.74 -6.95
CA LYS A 238 15.09 -4.88 -7.29
C LYS A 238 15.79 -3.56 -6.98
N PRO A 239 17.11 -3.49 -6.88
CA PRO A 239 17.80 -2.22 -6.67
C PRO A 239 17.36 -1.15 -7.67
N GLY A 240 16.90 -0.02 -7.19
CA GLY A 240 16.36 1.08 -7.99
C GLY A 240 15.01 0.79 -8.66
N ARG A 241 14.29 -0.27 -8.25
CA ARG A 241 12.98 -0.64 -8.79
C ARG A 241 11.96 -0.73 -7.67
N LEU A 242 10.87 -0.01 -7.83
CA LEU A 242 9.75 0.01 -6.90
C LEU A 242 8.48 -0.47 -7.59
N VAL A 243 7.57 -1.05 -6.84
CA VAL A 243 6.19 -1.31 -7.26
C VAL A 243 5.28 -0.37 -6.51
N LEU A 244 4.50 0.40 -7.24
CA LEU A 244 3.57 1.41 -6.73
C LEU A 244 2.14 0.90 -6.91
N PHE A 245 1.33 1.05 -5.87
CA PHE A 245 -0.09 0.74 -5.87
C PHE A 245 -0.84 2.06 -5.88
N GLU A 246 -1.39 2.42 -7.04
CA GLU A 246 -2.06 3.71 -7.24
C GLU A 246 -3.57 3.54 -7.02
N SER A 247 -4.03 3.73 -5.79
CA SER A 247 -5.45 3.68 -5.44
C SER A 247 -6.19 4.94 -5.93
N ASN A 248 -7.51 4.96 -5.80
CA ASN A 248 -8.36 6.11 -6.16
C ASN A 248 -9.24 6.56 -4.99
N ALA A 249 -8.86 6.22 -3.77
CA ALA A 249 -9.67 6.45 -2.57
C ALA A 249 -9.83 7.94 -2.23
N PHE A 250 -8.76 8.71 -2.33
CA PHE A 250 -8.67 10.08 -1.81
C PHE A 250 -8.18 11.04 -2.89
N GLY A 251 -8.98 11.36 -3.86
CA GLY A 251 -8.58 12.32 -4.89
C GLY A 251 -9.70 12.65 -5.85
N ASP A 252 -9.64 13.84 -6.43
CA ASP A 252 -10.55 14.25 -7.49
C ASP A 252 -10.00 13.81 -8.83
N GLY A 253 -10.86 13.31 -9.68
CA GLY A 253 -10.57 13.00 -11.06
C GLY A 253 -10.41 11.51 -11.39
N PRO A 254 -9.97 11.17 -12.60
CA PRO A 254 -9.89 9.81 -13.11
C PRO A 254 -8.63 9.10 -12.60
N TYR A 255 -8.38 9.20 -11.31
CA TYR A 255 -7.25 8.52 -10.67
C TYR A 255 -7.59 7.09 -10.33
N GLY A 256 -6.59 6.27 -10.27
CA GLY A 256 -6.64 5.02 -9.60
C GLY A 256 -6.81 3.80 -10.45
N GLY A 257 -6.82 2.71 -9.74
CA GLY A 257 -7.01 1.41 -10.30
C GLY A 257 -5.82 0.90 -11.05
N GLN A 258 -4.57 1.07 -10.56
CA GLN A 258 -3.42 0.52 -11.28
C GLN A 258 -2.24 0.11 -10.39
N VAL A 259 -1.48 -0.85 -10.89
CA VAL A 259 -0.15 -1.20 -10.37
C VAL A 259 0.90 -0.74 -11.37
N THR A 260 1.92 -0.05 -10.87
CA THR A 260 2.97 0.58 -11.70
C THR A 260 4.34 0.17 -11.20
N VAL A 261 5.23 -0.25 -12.10
CA VAL A 261 6.66 -0.39 -11.82
C VAL A 261 7.31 0.96 -12.02
N ALA A 262 8.05 1.41 -11.03
CA ALA A 262 8.85 2.63 -11.07
C ALA A 262 10.34 2.29 -11.08
N ARG A 263 11.08 2.85 -12.03
CA ARG A 263 12.54 2.83 -12.07
C ARG A 263 13.06 4.17 -11.57
N VAL A 264 13.90 4.13 -10.56
CA VAL A 264 14.57 5.32 -10.03
C VAL A 264 15.86 5.58 -10.82
N ASP A 265 15.99 6.79 -11.36
CA ASP A 265 17.16 7.25 -12.09
C ASP A 265 17.52 8.66 -11.60
N GLY A 266 18.43 8.71 -10.61
CA GLY A 266 18.79 9.94 -9.92
C GLY A 266 17.59 10.58 -9.21
N ALA A 267 17.16 11.74 -9.71
CA ALA A 267 15.99 12.48 -9.20
C ALA A 267 14.73 12.29 -10.07
N LYS A 268 14.68 11.28 -10.93
CA LYS A 268 13.56 11.01 -11.84
C LYS A 268 13.05 9.59 -11.72
N LEU A 269 11.77 9.41 -12.01
CA LEU A 269 11.12 8.11 -12.16
C LEU A 269 10.84 7.81 -13.64
N GLY A 270 11.21 6.60 -14.09
CA GLY A 270 10.58 5.98 -15.25
C GLY A 270 9.40 5.15 -14.75
N LEU A 271 8.22 5.29 -15.35
CA LEU A 271 7.01 4.59 -14.94
C LEU A 271 6.51 3.65 -16.03
N GLN A 272 6.18 2.41 -15.65
CA GLN A 272 5.53 1.42 -16.50
C GLN A 272 4.32 0.85 -15.75
N THR A 273 3.12 1.19 -16.19
CA THR A 273 1.89 0.59 -15.66
C THR A 273 1.78 -0.85 -16.14
N VAL A 274 1.56 -1.79 -15.21
CA VAL A 274 1.52 -3.23 -15.51
C VAL A 274 0.13 -3.84 -15.33
N VAL A 275 -0.71 -3.24 -14.48
CA VAL A 275 -2.13 -3.63 -14.29
C VAL A 275 -2.98 -2.37 -14.24
N THR A 276 -4.17 -2.41 -14.83
CA THR A 276 -5.15 -1.31 -14.83
C THR A 276 -6.55 -1.83 -14.56
N GLY A 277 -7.50 -0.92 -14.30
CA GLY A 277 -8.92 -1.26 -14.13
C GLY A 277 -9.25 -1.84 -12.77
N LEU A 278 -8.40 -1.60 -11.77
CA LEU A 278 -8.59 -2.07 -10.39
C LEU A 278 -9.46 -1.09 -9.58
N SER A 279 -10.11 -1.61 -8.55
CA SER A 279 -10.93 -0.83 -7.60
C SER A 279 -10.14 -0.61 -6.31
N ASP A 280 -9.48 0.54 -6.20
CA ASP A 280 -8.65 0.94 -5.04
C ASP A 280 -7.58 -0.10 -4.68
N PRO A 281 -6.58 -0.37 -5.56
CA PRO A 281 -5.45 -1.21 -5.16
C PRO A 281 -4.60 -0.47 -4.12
N SER A 282 -4.84 -0.77 -2.84
CA SER A 282 -4.16 -0.07 -1.73
C SER A 282 -2.76 -0.60 -1.49
N SER A 283 -2.54 -1.90 -1.68
CA SER A 283 -1.26 -2.50 -1.34
C SER A 283 -0.99 -3.80 -2.09
N GLY A 284 0.25 -4.24 -1.98
CA GLY A 284 0.70 -5.53 -2.47
C GLY A 284 2.01 -5.95 -1.83
N ALA A 285 2.46 -7.14 -2.21
CA ALA A 285 3.75 -7.69 -1.84
C ALA A 285 4.44 -8.28 -3.06
N VAL A 286 5.76 -8.27 -3.07
CA VAL A 286 6.57 -8.79 -4.17
C VAL A 286 7.31 -10.04 -3.72
N LEU A 287 7.22 -11.09 -4.52
CA LEU A 287 7.97 -12.33 -4.30
C LEU A 287 8.58 -12.78 -5.64
N GLY A 288 9.90 -12.74 -5.73
CA GLY A 288 10.60 -12.96 -7.00
C GLY A 288 10.19 -11.93 -8.05
N ASP A 289 9.77 -12.40 -9.21
CA ASP A 289 9.28 -11.55 -10.31
C ASP A 289 7.75 -11.49 -10.39
N ARG A 290 7.07 -11.67 -9.26
CA ARG A 290 5.61 -11.59 -9.19
C ARG A 290 5.18 -10.61 -8.10
N VAL A 291 4.25 -9.75 -8.45
CA VAL A 291 3.50 -8.92 -7.50
C VAL A 291 2.19 -9.60 -7.17
N TYR A 292 1.86 -9.60 -5.89
CA TYR A 292 0.55 -9.99 -5.34
C TYR A 292 -0.08 -8.74 -4.78
N PHE A 293 -1.35 -8.50 -5.06
CA PHE A 293 -2.02 -7.27 -4.67
C PHE A 293 -3.49 -7.50 -4.34
N ILE A 294 -4.08 -6.52 -3.69
CA ILE A 294 -5.46 -6.52 -3.22
C ILE A 294 -6.19 -5.30 -3.78
N GLU A 295 -7.50 -5.42 -3.89
CA GLU A 295 -8.40 -4.31 -4.16
C GLU A 295 -9.22 -4.00 -2.90
N SER A 296 -9.11 -2.78 -2.39
CA SER A 296 -9.76 -2.39 -1.12
C SER A 296 -11.20 -1.97 -1.28
N LYS A 297 -11.60 -1.57 -2.50
CA LYS A 297 -12.97 -1.14 -2.82
C LYS A 297 -13.50 -0.06 -1.86
N TYR A 298 -12.62 0.87 -1.45
CA TYR A 298 -12.93 1.90 -0.45
C TYR A 298 -14.16 2.74 -0.78
N ALA A 299 -14.44 2.95 -2.07
CA ALA A 299 -15.61 3.70 -2.51
C ALA A 299 -16.92 3.17 -1.91
N LEU A 300 -17.01 1.86 -1.63
CA LEU A 300 -18.15 1.24 -0.99
C LEU A 300 -18.35 1.68 0.47
N LEU A 301 -17.34 2.24 1.09
CA LEU A 301 -17.37 2.77 2.47
C LEU A 301 -17.34 4.29 2.50
N THR A 302 -16.46 4.92 1.72
CA THR A 302 -16.12 6.35 1.84
C THR A 302 -16.96 7.27 0.97
N LYS A 303 -17.54 6.77 -0.15
CA LYS A 303 -18.36 7.57 -1.08
C LYS A 303 -19.87 7.43 -0.85
N ARG A 304 -20.28 6.89 0.30
CA ARG A 304 -21.68 6.78 0.68
C ARG A 304 -22.25 8.13 1.08
N LYS A 305 -23.51 8.35 0.66
CA LYS A 305 -24.27 9.57 0.99
C LYS A 305 -25.33 9.26 2.04
N ASP A 306 -25.81 10.29 2.69
CA ASP A 306 -26.99 10.17 3.54
C ASP A 306 -28.17 9.57 2.72
N GLY A 307 -28.74 8.50 3.24
CA GLY A 307 -29.84 7.79 2.56
C GLY A 307 -29.42 6.56 1.74
N ASP A 308 -28.14 6.27 1.54
CA ASP A 308 -27.67 5.08 0.79
C ASP A 308 -27.95 3.73 1.49
N GLY A 309 -28.52 3.75 2.69
CA GLY A 309 -28.73 2.54 3.48
C GLY A 309 -27.44 1.93 4.06
N PRO A 310 -27.44 0.71 4.60
CA PRO A 310 -26.25 0.08 5.16
C PRO A 310 -25.23 -0.29 4.08
N VAL A 311 -23.97 -0.49 4.47
CA VAL A 311 -22.93 -1.05 3.59
C VAL A 311 -23.42 -2.41 3.09
N PRO A 312 -23.38 -2.68 1.76
CA PRO A 312 -23.81 -3.96 1.22
C PRO A 312 -23.07 -5.12 1.89
N PRO A 313 -23.76 -6.15 2.36
CA PRO A 313 -23.10 -7.34 2.90
C PRO A 313 -22.64 -8.30 1.79
N GLY A 314 -21.70 -9.19 2.12
CA GLY A 314 -21.26 -10.25 1.22
C GLY A 314 -20.36 -9.75 0.08
N VAL A 315 -19.64 -8.63 0.29
CA VAL A 315 -18.72 -8.12 -0.71
C VAL A 315 -17.48 -9.04 -0.77
N PRO A 316 -17.18 -9.66 -1.94
CA PRO A 316 -16.04 -10.54 -2.08
C PRO A 316 -14.74 -9.73 -2.22
N PHE A 317 -13.68 -10.28 -1.66
CA PHE A 317 -12.31 -9.78 -1.78
C PHE A 317 -11.36 -10.94 -2.06
N ASP A 318 -10.27 -10.66 -2.74
CA ASP A 318 -9.26 -11.66 -3.09
C ASP A 318 -7.84 -11.07 -3.16
N ILE A 319 -6.85 -11.96 -3.23
CA ILE A 319 -5.48 -11.63 -3.60
C ILE A 319 -5.34 -11.98 -5.07
N GLN A 320 -4.90 -11.03 -5.85
CA GLN A 320 -4.58 -11.17 -7.28
C GLN A 320 -3.07 -11.17 -7.49
N SER A 321 -2.62 -11.53 -8.68
CA SER A 321 -1.20 -11.47 -8.99
C SER A 321 -0.90 -11.11 -10.44
N HIS A 322 0.30 -10.56 -10.67
CA HIS A 322 0.81 -10.25 -11.99
C HIS A 322 2.32 -10.54 -12.06
N VAL A 323 2.81 -10.98 -13.21
CA VAL A 323 4.25 -11.14 -13.43
C VAL A 323 4.84 -9.77 -13.79
N LEU A 324 5.85 -9.37 -13.04
CA LEU A 324 6.54 -8.10 -13.28
C LEU A 324 7.41 -8.20 -14.56
N PRO A 325 7.59 -7.09 -15.28
CA PRO A 325 8.33 -7.11 -16.54
C PRO A 325 9.79 -7.53 -16.32
N GLN A 326 10.29 -8.39 -17.21
CA GLN A 326 11.73 -8.67 -17.31
C GLN A 326 12.42 -7.43 -17.88
N ASP A 327 13.66 -7.17 -17.45
CA ASP A 327 14.50 -6.09 -18.00
C ASP A 327 14.91 -6.33 -19.43
#